data_1f62ea15b7a671e66042d4299d8e101e
#
_entry.id   1f62ea15b7a671e66042d4299d8e101e
#
_cell.length_a   1.000
_cell.length_b   1.000
_cell.length_c   1.000
_cell.angle_alpha   90.00
_cell.angle_beta   90.00
_cell.angle_gamma   90.00
#
_symmetry.space_group_name_H-M   'P 1'
#
loop_
_entity.id
_entity.type
_entity.pdbx_description
1 polymer ?
#
loop_
_entity_poly.entity_id
_entity_poly.type
_entity_poly.pdbx_seq_one_letter_code
_entity_poly.pdbx_strand_id
1 'polypeptide(L)'
;IWARALGGTPAGNIDQLGLVGVGFASLIGIANQKQFRIAAMMKSFGPLSGIYTAPARGGAPSSLIVIMHGWGADAQDLADLAYPMSLRFPGAAFFVPNAPEPCSMNPMGRQWFDLADTDAGPAAAGEMIEQSVATAIEELGLGMEAVALTGFSQGGMMSLHCGLRMPARPAVIVSFSGALLSADGIGLADGRPAVMLVHGTDDQVVPYAMMQTASQAMAAHGIEAQTLTRPGLAHGIDPDALSGAIDFLAGHLPA
;
A
#
# COMPACT_ATOMS: atom_id res chain seq x y z
N ILE A 1 -11.86 13.35 11.73
CA ILE A 1 -10.96 14.29 11.01
C ILE A 1 -11.33 14.31 9.53
N TRP A 2 -11.54 13.17 8.88
CA TRP A 2 -11.92 13.04 7.47
C TRP A 2 -13.25 13.72 7.13
N ALA A 3 -14.30 13.51 7.94
CA ALA A 3 -15.61 14.14 7.73
C ALA A 3 -15.58 15.68 7.83
N ARG A 4 -14.56 16.25 8.49
CA ARG A 4 -14.36 17.71 8.56
C ARG A 4 -13.53 18.26 7.41
N ALA A 5 -12.61 17.46 6.83
CA ALA A 5 -11.76 17.88 5.71
C ALA A 5 -12.52 17.91 4.37
N LEU A 6 -13.60 17.14 4.24
CA LEU A 6 -14.44 17.09 3.04
C LEU A 6 -15.60 18.09 3.05
N GLY A 7 -15.59 19.13 3.94
CA GLY A 7 -16.52 20.25 3.89
C GLY A 7 -17.99 19.85 4.03
N GLY A 8 -18.29 19.19 5.09
CA GLY A 8 -19.56 18.82 5.66
C GLY A 8 -20.87 19.15 4.97
N THR A 9 -21.62 18.27 4.55
CA THR A 9 -23.04 18.07 4.84
C THR A 9 -23.35 16.60 4.61
N PRO A 10 -24.10 15.92 5.45
CA PRO A 10 -24.49 14.54 5.21
C PRO A 10 -25.56 14.56 4.12
N ALA A 11 -25.21 14.21 2.91
CA ALA A 11 -26.03 13.92 1.74
C ALA A 11 -25.52 14.60 0.44
N GLY A 12 -24.24 14.56 0.19
CA GLY A 12 -23.70 14.83 -1.14
C GLY A 12 -23.49 13.50 -1.86
N ASN A 13 -24.19 13.36 -2.94
CA ASN A 13 -24.27 12.24 -3.88
C ASN A 13 -22.98 11.42 -3.99
N ILE A 14 -22.92 10.27 -3.32
CA ILE A 14 -21.82 9.30 -3.39
C ILE A 14 -21.78 8.58 -4.75
N ASP A 15 -22.76 8.83 -5.61
CA ASP A 15 -22.84 8.26 -6.97
C ASP A 15 -21.72 8.72 -7.92
N GLN A 16 -20.81 9.60 -7.49
CA GLN A 16 -19.63 10.02 -8.24
C GLN A 16 -18.31 9.49 -7.71
N LEU A 17 -18.30 8.64 -6.70
CA LEU A 17 -17.19 7.74 -6.49
C LEU A 17 -17.25 6.68 -7.58
N GLY A 18 -16.96 7.12 -8.81
CA GLY A 18 -16.88 6.24 -9.95
C GLY A 18 -15.99 5.08 -9.55
N LEU A 19 -16.53 3.88 -9.62
CA LEU A 19 -15.81 2.63 -9.68
C LEU A 19 -14.76 2.77 -10.80
N VAL A 20 -13.62 3.36 -10.51
CA VAL A 20 -12.45 3.31 -11.39
C VAL A 20 -11.77 1.96 -11.12
N GLY A 21 -12.51 0.90 -11.38
CA GLY A 21 -11.98 -0.36 -11.80
C GLY A 21 -11.46 -0.19 -13.23
N VAL A 22 -10.50 0.69 -13.42
CA VAL A 22 -9.74 0.71 -14.67
C VAL A 22 -8.78 -0.44 -14.55
N GLY A 23 -9.18 -1.58 -15.11
CA GLY A 23 -8.29 -2.71 -15.23
C GLY A 23 -6.94 -2.23 -15.77
N PHE A 24 -5.90 -2.29 -14.97
CA PHE A 24 -4.51 -1.93 -15.30
C PHE A 24 -3.99 -2.66 -16.56
N ALA A 25 -4.68 -3.70 -17.02
CA ALA A 25 -4.40 -4.43 -18.26
C ALA A 25 -4.36 -3.57 -19.53
N SER A 26 -4.94 -2.36 -19.53
CA SER A 26 -5.01 -1.49 -20.69
C SER A 26 -3.87 -0.47 -20.79
N LEU A 27 -3.06 -0.28 -19.74
CA LEU A 27 -2.05 0.79 -19.69
C LEU A 27 -0.62 0.33 -20.03
N ILE A 28 -0.36 -0.97 -20.05
CA ILE A 28 0.93 -1.50 -20.50
C ILE A 28 0.69 -2.19 -21.85
N GLY A 29 1.24 -1.61 -22.94
CA GLY A 29 1.21 -2.20 -24.28
C GLY A 29 1.87 -3.58 -24.29
N ILE A 30 1.09 -4.63 -24.06
CA ILE A 30 1.59 -5.98 -23.87
C ILE A 30 1.57 -6.74 -25.20
N ALA A 31 2.63 -6.55 -25.96
CA ALA A 31 3.08 -7.56 -26.90
C ALA A 31 4.04 -8.49 -26.14
N ASN A 32 3.56 -9.63 -25.66
CA ASN A 32 4.31 -10.79 -25.12
C ASN A 32 3.98 -11.26 -23.70
N GLN A 33 2.72 -11.28 -23.30
CA GLN A 33 2.30 -11.85 -22.00
C GLN A 33 2.45 -13.39 -21.88
N LYS A 34 2.85 -14.09 -22.89
CA LYS A 34 2.83 -15.56 -22.87
C LYS A 34 4.02 -16.24 -22.19
N GLN A 35 5.09 -15.53 -21.82
CA GLN A 35 6.33 -16.17 -21.41
C GLN A 35 6.80 -15.95 -19.97
N PHE A 36 6.18 -15.05 -19.20
CA PHE A 36 6.50 -14.84 -17.78
C PHE A 36 5.21 -14.86 -16.94
N ARG A 37 4.60 -16.03 -16.76
CA ARG A 37 3.67 -16.22 -15.66
C ARG A 37 4.50 -16.41 -14.39
N ILE A 38 4.75 -15.33 -13.65
CA ILE A 38 5.12 -15.46 -12.24
C ILE A 38 3.95 -16.21 -11.59
N ALA A 39 4.23 -17.34 -10.95
CA ALA A 39 3.20 -18.18 -10.36
C ALA A 39 2.58 -17.45 -9.17
N ALA A 40 1.47 -16.77 -9.42
CA ALA A 40 0.64 -16.19 -8.38
C ALA A 40 -0.33 -17.24 -7.84
N MET A 41 -0.47 -17.32 -6.53
CA MET A 41 -1.39 -18.26 -5.86
C MET A 41 -2.06 -17.60 -4.67
N MET A 42 -3.25 -18.07 -4.32
CA MET A 42 -3.85 -17.70 -3.06
C MET A 42 -3.05 -18.32 -1.91
N LYS A 43 -2.64 -17.50 -0.96
CA LYS A 43 -1.90 -17.92 0.24
C LYS A 43 -2.38 -17.12 1.43
N SER A 44 -2.35 -17.76 2.61
CA SER A 44 -2.59 -17.09 3.88
C SER A 44 -1.27 -16.97 4.64
N PHE A 45 -1.04 -15.80 5.20
CA PHE A 45 -0.03 -15.58 6.22
C PHE A 45 -0.74 -15.04 7.46
N GLY A 46 -0.73 -15.81 8.55
CA GLY A 46 -1.51 -15.47 9.74
C GLY A 46 -2.99 -15.22 9.42
N PRO A 47 -3.58 -14.09 9.90
CA PRO A 47 -5.00 -13.83 9.74
C PRO A 47 -5.42 -13.38 8.33
N LEU A 48 -4.49 -12.92 7.48
CA LEU A 48 -4.83 -12.42 6.16
C LEU A 48 -4.53 -13.44 5.05
N SER A 49 -5.47 -13.58 4.13
CA SER A 49 -5.30 -14.32 2.88
C SER A 49 -5.18 -13.35 1.72
N GLY A 50 -4.43 -13.71 0.68
CA GLY A 50 -4.24 -12.85 -0.47
C GLY A 50 -3.49 -13.54 -1.60
N ILE A 51 -3.07 -12.77 -2.58
CA ILE A 51 -2.30 -13.23 -3.71
C ILE A 51 -0.81 -13.18 -3.34
N TYR A 52 -0.18 -14.34 -3.36
CA TYR A 52 1.26 -14.48 -3.18
C TYR A 52 1.93 -14.76 -4.53
N THR A 53 3.01 -14.06 -4.79
CA THR A 53 3.85 -14.25 -5.97
C THR A 53 5.27 -14.56 -5.51
N ALA A 54 5.76 -15.72 -5.88
CA ALA A 54 7.13 -16.16 -5.56
C ALA A 54 8.19 -15.36 -6.34
N PRO A 55 9.46 -15.37 -5.90
CA PRO A 55 10.54 -14.71 -6.61
C PRO A 55 10.64 -15.17 -8.08
N ALA A 56 10.73 -14.20 -9.00
CA ALA A 56 10.82 -14.47 -10.44
C ALA A 56 12.09 -15.26 -10.82
N ARG A 57 13.18 -15.08 -10.06
CA ARG A 57 14.42 -15.85 -10.24
C ARG A 57 14.35 -17.26 -9.64
N GLY A 58 13.26 -17.58 -8.91
CA GLY A 58 13.15 -18.82 -8.13
C GLY A 58 13.98 -18.79 -6.85
N GLY A 59 13.87 -19.87 -6.06
CA GLY A 59 14.60 -20.02 -4.79
C GLY A 59 13.96 -19.25 -3.63
N ALA A 60 14.74 -19.10 -2.54
CA ALA A 60 14.34 -18.33 -1.39
C ALA A 60 14.25 -16.83 -1.72
N PRO A 61 13.24 -16.10 -1.21
CA PRO A 61 13.14 -14.66 -1.45
C PRO A 61 14.27 -13.89 -0.74
N SER A 62 14.71 -12.79 -1.34
CA SER A 62 15.63 -11.84 -0.72
C SER A 62 14.88 -10.70 0.00
N SER A 63 13.62 -10.48 -0.36
CA SER A 63 12.76 -9.44 0.21
C SER A 63 11.28 -9.79 0.05
N LEU A 64 10.43 -9.13 0.82
CA LEU A 64 8.98 -9.22 0.74
C LEU A 64 8.39 -7.83 0.50
N ILE A 65 7.62 -7.69 -0.58
CA ILE A 65 6.87 -6.47 -0.88
C ILE A 65 5.38 -6.76 -0.64
N VAL A 66 4.82 -6.12 0.39
CA VAL A 66 3.39 -6.19 0.70
C VAL A 66 2.69 -5.03 0.00
N ILE A 67 1.60 -5.33 -0.75
CA ILE A 67 0.86 -4.33 -1.53
C ILE A 67 -0.60 -4.32 -1.09
N MET A 68 -1.03 -3.28 -0.40
CA MET A 68 -2.37 -3.15 0.18
C MET A 68 -3.30 -2.37 -0.74
N HIS A 69 -4.44 -2.96 -1.08
CA HIS A 69 -5.42 -2.37 -2.00
C HIS A 69 -6.24 -1.23 -1.38
N GLY A 70 -6.94 -0.46 -2.20
CA GLY A 70 -7.82 0.62 -1.80
C GLY A 70 -9.17 0.14 -1.26
N TRP A 71 -9.95 1.06 -0.69
CA TRP A 71 -11.30 0.83 -0.20
C TRP A 71 -12.22 0.35 -1.34
N GLY A 72 -12.99 -0.71 -1.11
CA GLY A 72 -13.93 -1.26 -2.09
C GLY A 72 -13.31 -2.13 -3.18
N ALA A 73 -11.98 -2.36 -3.14
CA ALA A 73 -11.24 -3.27 -4.00
C ALA A 73 -10.91 -4.60 -3.28
N ASP A 74 -10.08 -5.42 -3.86
CA ASP A 74 -9.53 -6.64 -3.28
C ASP A 74 -8.08 -6.85 -3.74
N ALA A 75 -7.48 -7.99 -3.38
CA ALA A 75 -6.11 -8.32 -3.74
C ALA A 75 -5.86 -8.34 -5.25
N GLN A 76 -6.87 -8.69 -6.05
CA GLN A 76 -6.72 -8.80 -7.51
C GLN A 76 -6.46 -7.44 -8.17
N ASP A 77 -6.97 -6.36 -7.58
CA ASP A 77 -6.85 -4.99 -8.11
C ASP A 77 -5.40 -4.53 -8.26
N LEU A 78 -4.52 -4.91 -7.32
CA LEU A 78 -3.10 -4.51 -7.32
C LEU A 78 -2.12 -5.67 -7.58
N ALA A 79 -2.60 -6.90 -7.77
CA ALA A 79 -1.72 -8.05 -7.98
C ALA A 79 -0.82 -7.90 -9.21
N ASP A 80 -1.30 -7.24 -10.25
CA ASP A 80 -0.56 -7.02 -11.48
C ASP A 80 0.64 -6.07 -11.31
N LEU A 81 0.71 -5.29 -10.21
CA LEU A 81 1.89 -4.47 -9.89
C LEU A 81 3.12 -5.33 -9.57
N ALA A 82 2.93 -6.58 -9.13
CA ALA A 82 4.04 -7.50 -8.88
C ALA A 82 4.88 -7.76 -10.14
N TYR A 83 4.28 -7.74 -11.34
CA TYR A 83 5.02 -7.99 -12.57
C TYR A 83 6.07 -6.90 -12.88
N PRO A 84 5.73 -5.62 -13.06
CA PRO A 84 6.74 -4.57 -13.30
C PRO A 84 7.74 -4.45 -12.15
N MET A 85 7.33 -4.65 -10.90
CA MET A 85 8.25 -4.65 -9.78
C MET A 85 9.24 -5.82 -9.82
N SER A 86 8.81 -7.03 -10.24
CA SER A 86 9.67 -8.21 -10.32
C SER A 86 10.79 -8.08 -11.34
N LEU A 87 10.64 -7.22 -12.34
CA LEU A 87 11.72 -6.93 -13.32
C LEU A 87 12.92 -6.24 -12.63
N ARG A 88 12.65 -5.43 -11.62
CA ARG A 88 13.67 -4.74 -10.81
C ARG A 88 14.08 -5.55 -9.58
N PHE A 89 13.15 -6.33 -9.04
CA PHE A 89 13.33 -7.17 -7.84
C PHE A 89 13.07 -8.65 -8.15
N PRO A 90 13.91 -9.30 -8.98
CA PRO A 90 13.67 -10.70 -9.38
C PRO A 90 13.78 -11.69 -8.21
N GLY A 91 14.38 -11.26 -7.09
CA GLY A 91 14.48 -12.01 -5.85
C GLY A 91 13.39 -11.70 -4.83
N ALA A 92 12.52 -10.73 -5.08
CA ALA A 92 11.45 -10.41 -4.15
C ALA A 92 10.29 -11.40 -4.25
N ALA A 93 9.68 -11.70 -3.11
CA ALA A 93 8.32 -12.22 -3.03
C ALA A 93 7.34 -11.04 -2.91
N PHE A 94 6.13 -11.22 -3.43
CA PHE A 94 5.06 -10.23 -3.32
C PHE A 94 3.88 -10.86 -2.58
N PHE A 95 3.27 -10.09 -1.68
CA PHE A 95 2.04 -10.48 -1.01
C PHE A 95 1.03 -9.33 -1.14
N VAL A 96 -0.10 -9.62 -1.76
CA VAL A 96 -1.21 -8.68 -1.92
C VAL A 96 -2.37 -9.22 -1.08
N PRO A 97 -2.46 -8.83 0.20
CA PRO A 97 -3.51 -9.32 1.09
C PRO A 97 -4.87 -8.73 0.76
N ASN A 98 -5.92 -9.53 0.96
CA ASN A 98 -7.27 -9.02 1.07
C ASN A 98 -7.47 -8.35 2.43
N ALA A 99 -8.08 -7.18 2.41
CA ALA A 99 -8.51 -6.53 3.63
C ALA A 99 -9.53 -7.40 4.42
N PRO A 100 -9.58 -7.30 5.76
CA PRO A 100 -10.34 -8.24 6.59
C PRO A 100 -11.85 -8.13 6.44
N GLU A 101 -12.37 -6.94 6.13
CA GLU A 101 -13.80 -6.69 6.15
C GLU A 101 -14.42 -6.61 4.74
N PRO A 102 -15.66 -7.07 4.54
CA PRO A 102 -16.44 -6.69 3.36
C PRO A 102 -16.62 -5.17 3.32
N CYS A 103 -16.55 -4.58 2.14
CA CYS A 103 -16.78 -3.14 2.02
C CYS A 103 -18.27 -2.80 2.21
N SER A 104 -18.57 -1.82 3.06
CA SER A 104 -19.94 -1.39 3.37
C SER A 104 -20.71 -0.87 2.16
N MET A 105 -20.02 -0.26 1.18
CA MET A 105 -20.63 0.33 -0.02
C MET A 105 -20.47 -0.53 -1.28
N ASN A 106 -19.55 -1.50 -1.27
CA ASN A 106 -19.32 -2.44 -2.37
C ASN A 106 -19.22 -3.87 -1.83
N PRO A 107 -20.32 -4.63 -1.79
CA PRO A 107 -20.32 -5.99 -1.22
C PRO A 107 -19.38 -6.98 -1.94
N MET A 108 -18.94 -6.67 -3.16
CA MET A 108 -17.96 -7.47 -3.90
C MET A 108 -16.51 -7.11 -3.55
N GLY A 109 -16.30 -5.95 -2.92
CA GLY A 109 -14.99 -5.47 -2.50
C GLY A 109 -14.80 -5.58 -1.00
N ARG A 110 -13.63 -5.16 -0.55
CA ARG A 110 -13.19 -5.24 0.84
C ARG A 110 -12.70 -3.87 1.34
N GLN A 111 -12.58 -3.75 2.64
CA GLN A 111 -12.07 -2.56 3.32
C GLN A 111 -11.17 -2.93 4.49
N TRP A 112 -10.15 -2.13 4.74
CA TRP A 112 -9.28 -2.29 5.91
C TRP A 112 -10.00 -1.86 7.18
N PHE A 113 -10.76 -0.80 7.07
CA PHE A 113 -11.60 -0.26 8.16
C PHE A 113 -12.80 0.50 7.57
N ASP A 114 -13.86 0.64 8.35
CA ASP A 114 -14.99 1.49 7.96
C ASP A 114 -14.54 2.96 7.98
N LEU A 115 -14.85 3.71 6.92
CA LEU A 115 -14.52 5.13 6.82
C LEU A 115 -15.20 5.99 7.93
N ALA A 116 -16.23 5.46 8.57
CA ALA A 116 -16.85 6.09 9.74
C ALA A 116 -16.07 5.81 11.04
N ASP A 117 -15.21 4.79 11.07
CA ASP A 117 -14.36 4.43 12.22
C ASP A 117 -12.88 4.61 11.88
N THR A 118 -12.41 5.85 11.96
CA THR A 118 -11.02 6.21 11.66
C THR A 118 -10.07 6.06 12.86
N ASP A 119 -10.58 5.68 14.01
CA ASP A 119 -9.80 5.56 15.25
C ASP A 119 -9.51 4.08 15.61
N ALA A 120 -10.56 3.28 15.86
CA ALA A 120 -10.40 1.89 16.28
C ALA A 120 -10.19 0.92 15.10
N GLY A 121 -10.87 1.17 13.98
CA GLY A 121 -10.77 0.32 12.79
C GLY A 121 -9.36 0.15 12.24
N PRO A 122 -8.60 1.25 12.04
CA PRO A 122 -7.20 1.15 11.61
C PRO A 122 -6.30 0.37 12.57
N ALA A 123 -6.55 0.47 13.88
CA ALA A 123 -5.76 -0.27 14.87
C ALA A 123 -6.01 -1.79 14.75
N ALA A 124 -7.27 -2.21 14.65
CA ALA A 124 -7.63 -3.62 14.50
C ALA A 124 -7.08 -4.22 13.19
N ALA A 125 -7.22 -3.51 12.07
CA ALA A 125 -6.64 -3.94 10.80
C ALA A 125 -5.10 -3.95 10.85
N GLY A 126 -4.50 -3.00 11.57
CA GLY A 126 -3.06 -2.90 11.77
C GLY A 126 -2.49 -4.13 12.49
N GLU A 127 -3.15 -4.59 13.55
CA GLU A 127 -2.76 -5.82 14.26
C GLU A 127 -2.79 -7.04 13.32
N MET A 128 -3.80 -7.16 12.47
CA MET A 128 -3.89 -8.25 11.50
C MET A 128 -2.79 -8.20 10.44
N ILE A 129 -2.45 -6.99 9.95
CA ILE A 129 -1.35 -6.78 9.00
C ILE A 129 -0.02 -7.15 9.67
N GLU A 130 0.24 -6.70 10.90
CA GLU A 130 1.45 -6.99 11.64
C GLU A 130 1.64 -8.50 11.85
N GLN A 131 0.60 -9.20 12.31
CA GLN A 131 0.62 -10.66 12.47
C GLN A 131 0.88 -11.38 11.14
N SER A 132 0.28 -10.89 10.05
CA SER A 132 0.47 -11.48 8.72
C SER A 132 1.88 -11.27 8.20
N VAL A 133 2.45 -10.08 8.40
CA VAL A 133 3.85 -9.81 8.03
C VAL A 133 4.80 -10.65 8.87
N ALA A 134 4.58 -10.77 10.19
CA ALA A 134 5.39 -11.59 11.06
C ALA A 134 5.38 -13.07 10.63
N THR A 135 4.20 -13.62 10.34
CA THR A 135 4.08 -15.00 9.82
C THR A 135 4.79 -15.15 8.46
N ALA A 136 4.64 -14.15 7.57
CA ALA A 136 5.26 -14.22 6.25
C ALA A 136 6.79 -14.21 6.33
N ILE A 137 7.39 -13.32 7.12
CA ILE A 137 8.86 -13.27 7.26
C ILE A 137 9.42 -14.52 7.93
N GLU A 138 8.73 -15.10 8.92
CA GLU A 138 9.12 -16.37 9.55
C GLU A 138 9.12 -17.51 8.51
N GLU A 139 8.02 -17.69 7.76
CA GLU A 139 7.91 -18.74 6.74
C GLU A 139 8.92 -18.57 5.60
N LEU A 140 9.23 -17.32 5.24
CA LEU A 140 10.11 -16.99 4.12
C LEU A 140 11.59 -16.88 4.52
N GLY A 141 11.90 -16.93 5.82
CA GLY A 141 13.24 -16.79 6.36
C GLY A 141 13.83 -15.39 6.18
N LEU A 142 12.99 -14.34 6.31
CA LEU A 142 13.37 -12.94 6.15
C LEU A 142 13.38 -12.21 7.50
N GLY A 143 14.02 -11.04 7.54
CA GLY A 143 13.89 -10.06 8.61
C GLY A 143 13.11 -8.83 8.14
N MET A 144 12.70 -7.96 9.07
CA MET A 144 11.95 -6.74 8.76
C MET A 144 12.75 -5.75 7.90
N GLU A 145 14.07 -5.82 7.93
CA GLU A 145 14.98 -5.05 7.06
C GLU A 145 14.87 -5.42 5.57
N ALA A 146 14.19 -6.52 5.27
CA ALA A 146 13.91 -6.97 3.90
C ALA A 146 12.42 -6.80 3.51
N VAL A 147 11.63 -6.07 4.32
CA VAL A 147 10.19 -5.87 4.09
C VAL A 147 9.91 -4.47 3.58
N ALA A 148 9.08 -4.37 2.54
CA ALA A 148 8.42 -3.14 2.13
C ALA A 148 6.91 -3.23 2.40
N LEU A 149 6.34 -2.17 2.98
CA LEU A 149 4.89 -1.98 3.04
C LEU A 149 4.49 -0.92 2.01
N THR A 150 3.66 -1.31 1.07
CA THR A 150 3.16 -0.40 0.04
C THR A 150 1.65 -0.48 -0.04
N GLY A 151 1.00 0.55 -0.56
CA GLY A 151 -0.44 0.51 -0.74
C GLY A 151 -1.00 1.73 -1.44
N PHE A 152 -2.22 1.58 -1.93
CA PHE A 152 -2.96 2.61 -2.63
C PHE A 152 -4.17 3.06 -1.80
N SER A 153 -4.43 4.36 -1.74
CA SER A 153 -5.59 4.95 -1.08
C SER A 153 -5.70 4.48 0.39
N GLN A 154 -6.76 3.78 0.78
CA GLN A 154 -6.88 3.19 2.12
C GLN A 154 -5.71 2.24 2.46
N GLY A 155 -5.24 1.45 1.48
CA GLY A 155 -4.03 0.63 1.65
C GLY A 155 -2.77 1.46 1.84
N GLY A 156 -2.67 2.62 1.20
CA GLY A 156 -1.60 3.60 1.44
C GLY A 156 -1.66 4.20 2.84
N MET A 157 -2.87 4.45 3.38
CA MET A 157 -3.06 4.85 4.77
C MET A 157 -2.60 3.77 5.74
N MET A 158 -2.95 2.50 5.46
CA MET A 158 -2.54 1.37 6.29
C MET A 158 -1.04 1.10 6.22
N SER A 159 -0.38 1.30 5.07
CA SER A 159 1.08 1.16 4.99
C SER A 159 1.80 2.17 5.89
N LEU A 160 1.33 3.40 5.96
CA LEU A 160 1.83 4.42 6.89
C LEU A 160 1.45 4.08 8.34
N HIS A 161 0.18 3.71 8.59
CA HIS A 161 -0.30 3.40 9.94
C HIS A 161 0.51 2.27 10.58
N CYS A 162 0.69 1.16 9.88
CA CYS A 162 1.42 0.00 10.37
C CYS A 162 2.93 0.26 10.40
N GLY A 163 3.51 0.65 9.26
CA GLY A 163 4.96 0.75 9.13
C GLY A 163 5.61 1.79 10.04
N LEU A 164 4.86 2.82 10.47
CA LEU A 164 5.32 3.83 11.41
C LEU A 164 5.11 3.45 12.89
N ARG A 165 4.41 2.34 13.18
CA ARG A 165 4.05 1.93 14.56
C ARG A 165 4.51 0.54 14.94
N MET A 166 4.73 -0.37 13.97
CA MET A 166 5.23 -1.72 14.25
C MET A 166 6.46 -1.68 15.15
N PRO A 167 6.57 -2.58 16.15
CA PRO A 167 7.73 -2.66 17.03
C PRO A 167 9.04 -2.89 16.26
N ALA A 168 9.01 -3.82 15.29
CA ALA A 168 10.08 -3.97 14.31
C ALA A 168 9.69 -3.26 13.02
N ARG A 169 10.51 -2.30 12.58
CA ARG A 169 10.22 -1.44 11.43
C ARG A 169 10.49 -2.15 10.10
N PRO A 170 9.62 -1.99 9.09
CA PRO A 170 9.98 -2.36 7.73
C PRO A 170 11.13 -1.49 7.22
N ALA A 171 11.88 -1.99 6.23
CA ALA A 171 12.93 -1.21 5.58
C ALA A 171 12.36 0.04 4.92
N VAL A 172 11.21 -0.10 4.26
CA VAL A 172 10.66 0.96 3.43
C VAL A 172 9.13 0.94 3.41
N ILE A 173 8.53 2.14 3.32
CA ILE A 173 7.10 2.37 3.18
C ILE A 173 6.87 3.20 1.93
N VAL A 174 5.93 2.80 1.08
CA VAL A 174 5.44 3.62 -0.04
C VAL A 174 3.93 3.76 0.05
N SER A 175 3.45 5.00 0.09
CA SER A 175 2.03 5.32 0.11
C SER A 175 1.62 6.05 -1.16
N PHE A 176 0.79 5.41 -1.99
CA PHE A 176 0.18 6.02 -3.17
C PHE A 176 -1.19 6.60 -2.82
N SER A 177 -1.38 7.89 -3.05
CA SER A 177 -2.66 8.60 -2.82
C SER A 177 -3.29 8.29 -1.46
N GLY A 178 -2.46 8.06 -0.43
CA GLY A 178 -2.89 7.81 0.94
C GLY A 178 -2.86 9.08 1.79
N ALA A 179 -3.18 8.93 3.07
CA ALA A 179 -3.08 9.96 4.09
C ALA A 179 -2.56 9.35 5.39
N LEU A 180 -1.93 10.17 6.22
CA LEU A 180 -1.59 9.79 7.58
C LEU A 180 -2.85 9.92 8.46
N LEU A 181 -3.32 8.80 8.99
CA LEU A 181 -4.56 8.76 9.80
C LEU A 181 -4.38 9.46 11.15
N SER A 182 -3.24 9.26 11.81
CA SER A 182 -2.87 9.93 13.06
C SER A 182 -1.34 10.01 13.13
N ALA A 183 -0.83 11.01 13.86
CA ALA A 183 0.58 11.08 14.24
C ALA A 183 0.88 10.36 15.56
N ASP A 184 -0.14 9.94 16.31
CA ASP A 184 0.03 9.26 17.58
C ASP A 184 0.75 7.92 17.42
N GLY A 185 1.70 7.63 18.27
CA GLY A 185 2.47 6.39 18.25
C GLY A 185 3.59 6.33 17.21
N ILE A 186 3.79 7.38 16.40
CA ILE A 186 4.95 7.47 15.50
C ILE A 186 6.24 7.60 16.32
N GLY A 187 7.25 6.81 15.97
CA GLY A 187 8.59 6.95 16.55
C GLY A 187 8.81 6.34 17.92
N LEU A 188 7.84 5.58 18.46
CA LEU A 188 7.98 4.88 19.75
C LEU A 188 8.92 3.67 19.69
N ALA A 189 9.14 3.09 18.50
CA ALA A 189 10.04 1.97 18.31
C ALA A 189 11.40 2.41 17.73
N ASP A 190 12.41 1.55 17.91
CA ASP A 190 13.74 1.78 17.35
C ASP A 190 13.75 1.65 15.82
N GLY A 191 14.63 2.41 15.19
CA GLY A 191 14.76 2.44 13.73
C GLY A 191 13.76 3.37 13.05
N ARG A 192 14.09 3.76 11.82
CA ARG A 192 13.28 4.63 10.97
C ARG A 192 13.18 4.04 9.59
N PRO A 193 11.99 3.67 9.11
CA PRO A 193 11.83 3.24 7.74
C PRO A 193 12.12 4.38 6.77
N ALA A 194 12.62 4.07 5.59
CA ALA A 194 12.56 5.01 4.48
C ALA A 194 11.10 5.17 4.05
N VAL A 195 10.64 6.40 3.85
CA VAL A 195 9.23 6.67 3.50
C VAL A 195 9.15 7.45 2.20
N MET A 196 8.29 6.99 1.29
CA MET A 196 7.91 7.74 0.10
C MET A 196 6.40 7.94 0.05
N LEU A 197 6.00 9.18 -0.23
CA LEU A 197 4.61 9.58 -0.48
C LEU A 197 4.47 9.95 -1.96
N VAL A 198 3.54 9.32 -2.66
CA VAL A 198 3.25 9.56 -4.07
C VAL A 198 1.82 10.05 -4.20
N HIS A 199 1.58 11.20 -4.86
CA HIS A 199 0.23 11.77 -4.93
C HIS A 199 0.00 12.58 -6.20
N GLY A 200 -1.19 12.43 -6.77
CA GLY A 200 -1.66 13.23 -7.90
C GLY A 200 -2.18 14.60 -7.46
N THR A 201 -1.87 15.66 -8.24
CA THR A 201 -2.33 17.02 -7.91
C THR A 201 -3.83 17.20 -8.07
N ASP A 202 -4.47 16.39 -8.92
CA ASP A 202 -5.89 16.47 -9.27
C ASP A 202 -6.72 15.40 -8.54
N ASP A 203 -6.16 14.82 -7.46
CA ASP A 203 -6.85 13.83 -6.63
C ASP A 203 -7.99 14.49 -5.85
N GLN A 204 -9.23 14.13 -6.21
CA GLN A 204 -10.46 14.62 -5.58
C GLN A 204 -11.02 13.66 -4.53
N VAL A 205 -10.45 12.45 -4.39
CA VAL A 205 -10.86 11.45 -3.42
C VAL A 205 -10.07 11.62 -2.12
N VAL A 206 -8.74 11.62 -2.23
CA VAL A 206 -7.82 11.97 -1.13
C VAL A 206 -7.10 13.26 -1.53
N PRO A 207 -7.47 14.41 -0.97
CA PRO A 207 -6.91 15.68 -1.40
C PRO A 207 -5.39 15.70 -1.36
N TYR A 208 -4.76 16.22 -2.41
CA TYR A 208 -3.28 16.33 -2.54
C TYR A 208 -2.60 16.94 -1.31
N ALA A 209 -3.27 17.90 -0.64
CA ALA A 209 -2.77 18.53 0.58
C ALA A 209 -2.49 17.52 1.72
N MET A 210 -3.13 16.33 1.69
CA MET A 210 -2.89 15.29 2.69
C MET A 210 -1.48 14.72 2.63
N MET A 211 -0.84 14.70 1.45
CA MET A 211 0.55 14.32 1.31
C MET A 211 1.47 15.29 2.08
N GLN A 212 1.23 16.59 1.94
CA GLN A 212 2.03 17.61 2.65
C GLN A 212 1.81 17.54 4.16
N THR A 213 0.55 17.36 4.60
CA THR A 213 0.22 17.18 6.00
C THR A 213 0.91 15.96 6.60
N ALA A 214 0.90 14.82 5.88
CA ALA A 214 1.58 13.61 6.31
C ALA A 214 3.11 13.81 6.41
N SER A 215 3.72 14.44 5.40
CA SER A 215 5.16 14.72 5.39
C SER A 215 5.57 15.62 6.57
N GLN A 216 4.83 16.68 6.83
CA GLN A 216 5.10 17.60 7.96
C GLN A 216 4.95 16.90 9.32
N ALA A 217 3.89 16.09 9.48
CA ALA A 217 3.67 15.36 10.72
C ALA A 217 4.78 14.33 10.97
N MET A 218 5.25 13.61 9.95
CA MET A 218 6.37 12.68 10.08
C MET A 218 7.69 13.40 10.38
N ALA A 219 7.96 14.54 9.74
CA ALA A 219 9.15 15.35 10.00
C ALA A 219 9.22 15.84 11.46
N ALA A 220 8.07 16.19 12.07
CA ALA A 220 7.98 16.53 13.49
C ALA A 220 8.41 15.37 14.43
N HIS A 221 8.35 14.12 13.93
CA HIS A 221 8.84 12.91 14.61
C HIS A 221 10.22 12.46 14.09
N GLY A 222 10.89 13.31 13.30
CA GLY A 222 12.22 13.09 12.76
C GLY A 222 12.27 12.01 11.67
N ILE A 223 11.18 11.81 10.94
CA ILE A 223 11.10 10.92 9.77
C ILE A 223 10.95 11.79 8.52
N GLU A 224 12.02 11.87 7.73
CA GLU A 224 12.02 12.59 6.46
C GLU A 224 11.40 11.72 5.36
N ALA A 225 10.21 12.12 4.88
CA ALA A 225 9.56 11.42 3.77
C ALA A 225 9.98 12.03 2.43
N GLN A 226 10.39 11.21 1.48
CA GLN A 226 10.50 11.62 0.09
C GLN A 226 9.10 11.78 -0.50
N THR A 227 8.85 12.86 -1.23
CA THR A 227 7.56 13.10 -1.90
C THR A 227 7.72 13.06 -3.41
N LEU A 228 6.78 12.40 -4.09
CA LEU A 228 6.67 12.38 -5.55
C LEU A 228 5.30 12.94 -5.95
N THR A 229 5.29 14.17 -6.40
CA THR A 229 4.10 14.82 -6.95
C THR A 229 3.88 14.39 -8.39
N ARG A 230 2.65 13.98 -8.71
CA ARG A 230 2.23 13.65 -10.09
C ARG A 230 1.28 14.71 -10.63
N PRO A 231 1.76 15.70 -11.41
CA PRO A 231 0.93 16.77 -11.95
C PRO A 231 -0.17 16.23 -12.87
N GLY A 232 -1.42 16.67 -12.66
CA GLY A 232 -2.58 16.28 -13.46
C GLY A 232 -3.11 14.87 -13.19
N LEU A 233 -2.44 14.09 -12.34
CA LEU A 233 -2.94 12.76 -11.97
C LEU A 233 -4.07 12.91 -10.95
N ALA A 234 -5.20 12.26 -11.24
CA ALA A 234 -6.32 12.08 -10.32
C ALA A 234 -6.01 10.98 -9.30
N HIS A 235 -7.04 10.38 -8.66
CA HIS A 235 -6.88 9.30 -7.68
C HIS A 235 -6.43 8.00 -8.37
N GLY A 236 -5.12 7.74 -8.43
CA GLY A 236 -4.59 6.57 -9.15
C GLY A 236 -3.07 6.43 -9.06
N ILE A 237 -2.55 5.41 -9.72
CA ILE A 237 -1.12 5.14 -9.91
C ILE A 237 -0.84 5.13 -11.41
N ASP A 238 -0.06 6.07 -11.89
CA ASP A 238 0.39 6.10 -13.27
C ASP A 238 1.78 5.42 -13.44
N PRO A 239 2.25 5.17 -14.66
CA PRO A 239 3.54 4.52 -14.89
C PRO A 239 4.73 5.25 -14.25
N ASP A 240 4.72 6.59 -14.21
CA ASP A 240 5.80 7.36 -13.62
C ASP A 240 5.76 7.31 -12.09
N ALA A 241 4.56 7.31 -11.48
CA ALA A 241 4.39 7.07 -10.05
C ALA A 241 4.95 5.72 -9.65
N LEU A 242 4.63 4.67 -10.43
CA LEU A 242 5.12 3.32 -10.19
C LEU A 242 6.64 3.24 -10.39
N SER A 243 7.18 3.84 -11.46
CA SER A 243 8.63 3.86 -11.72
C SER A 243 9.39 4.55 -10.59
N GLY A 244 8.92 5.71 -10.14
CA GLY A 244 9.55 6.42 -9.03
C GLY A 244 9.54 5.62 -7.73
N ALA A 245 8.45 4.92 -7.46
CA ALA A 245 8.36 4.02 -6.29
C ALA A 245 9.30 2.82 -6.41
N ILE A 246 9.43 2.20 -7.60
CA ILE A 246 10.37 1.11 -7.85
C ILE A 246 11.82 1.58 -7.62
N ASP A 247 12.19 2.75 -8.11
CA ASP A 247 13.52 3.31 -7.91
C ASP A 247 13.81 3.59 -6.43
N PHE A 248 12.82 4.14 -5.71
CA PHE A 248 12.93 4.35 -4.27
C PHE A 248 13.09 3.04 -3.50
N LEU A 249 12.26 2.04 -3.78
CA LEU A 249 12.37 0.70 -3.17
C LEU A 249 13.75 0.10 -3.41
N ALA A 250 14.32 0.29 -4.61
CA ALA A 250 15.63 -0.26 -4.97
C ALA A 250 16.80 0.34 -4.18
N GLY A 251 16.64 1.53 -3.64
CA GLY A 251 17.62 2.15 -2.74
C GLY A 251 17.59 1.60 -1.31
N HIS A 252 16.56 0.84 -0.94
CA HIS A 252 16.29 0.49 0.46
C HIS A 252 16.02 -1.00 0.70
N LEU A 253 15.76 -1.80 -0.34
CA LEU A 253 15.55 -3.25 -0.23
C LEU A 253 16.76 -4.03 -0.76
N PRO A 254 17.03 -5.22 -0.19
CA PRO A 254 17.97 -6.16 -0.75
C PRO A 254 17.58 -6.56 -2.17
N ALA A 255 18.57 -6.66 -3.08
CA ALA A 255 18.39 -7.04 -4.49
C ALA A 255 18.15 -8.54 -4.69
#